data_35355e4f3d0975fd48c0c7cdb06d4e65
#
_entry.id   35355e4f3d0975fd48c0c7cdb06d4e65
#
_cell.length_a   1.000
_cell.length_b   1.000
_cell.length_c   1.000
_cell.angle_alpha   90.00
_cell.angle_beta   90.00
_cell.angle_gamma   90.00
#
_symmetry.space_group_name_H-M   'P 1'
#
loop_
_entity.id
_entity.type
_entity.pdbx_description
1 polymer ?
#
loop_
_entity_poly.entity_id
_entity_poly.type
_entity_poly.pdbx_seq_one_letter_code
_entity_poly.pdbx_strand_id
1 'polypeptide(L)'
;MYNFIYKKVNEGNQAYFVAPLIETSDKMALKSVDKVSEEIERKFSNKKIGIIHGKMKAKEKDDVMLKFKNKEYDILIATTVIEVGIDVPASTIMTIYNAERFGLSALHQLRGRVGRGSKQSYCFLISNSITENSKQRLSIMEETEDGFRIAEEDLKLRNSGEIFGLRQSGFSDLKFIDIIYDVKTIKLVRDECIKYLKEHKGEIENIYLKYDIEQKFSDIQAGN
;
A
#
# COMPACT_ATOMS: atom_id res chain seq x y z
N MET A 1 -23.63 -5.53 -3.36
CA MET A 1 -22.28 -6.03 -3.62
C MET A 1 -22.28 -7.55 -3.88
N TYR A 2 -22.57 -8.43 -2.93
CA TYR A 2 -22.45 -9.90 -3.12
C TYR A 2 -23.22 -10.45 -4.31
N ASN A 3 -24.47 -10.02 -4.53
CA ASN A 3 -25.25 -10.45 -5.69
C ASN A 3 -24.59 -10.04 -7.03
N PHE A 4 -23.97 -8.87 -7.06
CA PHE A 4 -23.23 -8.42 -8.23
C PHE A 4 -21.98 -9.29 -8.46
N ILE A 5 -21.21 -9.56 -7.41
CA ILE A 5 -20.03 -10.42 -7.48
C ILE A 5 -20.42 -11.82 -7.92
N TYR A 6 -21.49 -12.39 -7.34
CA TYR A 6 -22.00 -13.70 -7.70
C TYR A 6 -22.37 -13.79 -9.18
N LYS A 7 -23.07 -12.76 -9.71
CA LYS A 7 -23.39 -12.67 -11.13
C LYS A 7 -22.12 -12.67 -11.98
N LYS A 8 -21.13 -11.83 -11.63
CA LYS A 8 -19.88 -11.73 -12.39
C LYS A 8 -19.05 -13.01 -12.34
N VAL A 9 -19.02 -13.69 -11.22
CA VAL A 9 -18.35 -15.00 -11.10
C VAL A 9 -19.06 -16.05 -11.93
N ASN A 10 -20.38 -16.04 -12.02
CA ASN A 10 -21.13 -16.92 -12.93
C ASN A 10 -20.87 -16.63 -14.42
N GLU A 11 -20.52 -15.39 -14.76
CA GLU A 11 -20.09 -14.98 -16.09
C GLU A 11 -18.64 -15.43 -16.43
N GLY A 12 -17.97 -16.21 -15.53
CA GLY A 12 -16.62 -16.74 -15.73
C GLY A 12 -15.50 -15.79 -15.32
N ASN A 13 -15.83 -14.75 -14.54
CA ASN A 13 -14.83 -13.90 -13.90
C ASN A 13 -14.39 -14.52 -12.57
N GLN A 14 -13.20 -14.09 -12.08
CA GLN A 14 -12.70 -14.50 -10.78
C GLN A 14 -12.64 -13.30 -9.83
N ALA A 15 -12.72 -13.57 -8.52
CA ALA A 15 -12.76 -12.54 -7.50
C ALA A 15 -11.71 -12.78 -6.40
N TYR A 16 -11.06 -11.67 -5.99
CA TYR A 16 -10.26 -11.62 -4.76
C TYR A 16 -11.09 -11.05 -3.60
N PHE A 17 -10.93 -11.65 -2.43
CA PHE A 17 -11.39 -11.11 -1.16
C PHE A 17 -10.19 -10.97 -0.22
N VAL A 18 -9.89 -9.75 0.18
CA VAL A 18 -8.72 -9.44 1.02
C VAL A 18 -9.18 -9.02 2.39
N ALA A 19 -8.67 -9.71 3.41
CA ALA A 19 -8.85 -9.34 4.81
C ALA A 19 -7.55 -8.75 5.39
N PRO A 20 -7.62 -7.73 6.26
CA PRO A 20 -6.42 -7.18 6.88
C PRO A 20 -5.78 -8.19 7.82
N LEU A 21 -4.45 -8.19 7.87
CA LEU A 21 -3.71 -8.86 8.91
C LEU A 21 -3.92 -8.09 10.23
N ILE A 22 -4.43 -8.73 11.28
CA ILE A 22 -4.52 -8.08 12.58
C ILE A 22 -3.20 -8.36 13.31
N GLU A 23 -2.34 -7.36 13.39
CA GLU A 23 -0.97 -7.45 13.90
C GLU A 23 -0.85 -7.85 15.38
N THR A 24 -1.94 -7.80 16.16
CA THR A 24 -1.89 -8.00 17.62
C THR A 24 -1.65 -9.43 18.08
N SER A 25 -1.86 -10.42 17.27
CA SER A 25 -1.38 -11.81 17.43
C SER A 25 -1.68 -12.64 16.19
N ASP A 26 -0.82 -13.61 15.90
CA ASP A 26 -1.02 -14.60 14.83
C ASP A 26 -2.37 -15.33 14.89
N LYS A 27 -2.92 -15.51 16.11
CA LYS A 27 -4.22 -16.13 16.33
C LYS A 27 -5.39 -15.22 15.93
N MET A 28 -5.25 -13.91 16.08
CA MET A 28 -6.29 -12.93 15.68
C MET A 28 -6.31 -12.72 14.17
N ALA A 29 -5.16 -12.75 13.51
CA ALA A 29 -5.07 -12.68 12.06
C ALA A 29 -5.78 -13.85 11.38
N LEU A 30 -5.58 -15.07 11.87
CA LEU A 30 -6.31 -16.26 11.40
C LEU A 30 -7.80 -16.14 11.63
N LYS A 31 -8.24 -15.69 12.81
CA LYS A 31 -9.67 -15.49 13.11
C LYS A 31 -10.36 -14.47 12.18
N SER A 32 -9.65 -13.49 11.65
CA SER A 32 -10.24 -12.55 10.69
C SER A 32 -10.42 -13.17 9.31
N VAL A 33 -9.47 -13.99 8.87
CA VAL A 33 -9.59 -14.77 7.63
C VAL A 33 -10.70 -15.82 7.78
N ASP A 34 -10.72 -16.54 8.89
CA ASP A 34 -11.73 -17.58 9.15
C ASP A 34 -13.16 -16.99 9.08
N LYS A 35 -13.39 -15.84 9.72
CA LYS A 35 -14.70 -15.17 9.66
C LYS A 35 -15.09 -14.72 8.25
N VAL A 36 -14.14 -14.16 7.51
CA VAL A 36 -14.38 -13.78 6.11
C VAL A 36 -14.60 -15.01 5.25
N SER A 37 -13.83 -16.08 5.47
CA SER A 37 -14.00 -17.36 4.75
C SER A 37 -15.36 -17.96 5.00
N GLU A 38 -15.80 -18.08 6.25
CA GLU A 38 -17.13 -18.60 6.61
C GLU A 38 -18.25 -17.76 5.96
N GLU A 39 -18.12 -16.44 5.94
CA GLU A 39 -19.10 -15.57 5.28
C GLU A 39 -19.13 -15.81 3.78
N ILE A 40 -17.97 -15.88 3.12
CA ILE A 40 -17.87 -16.07 1.69
C ILE A 40 -18.33 -17.47 1.29
N GLU A 41 -17.93 -18.51 2.01
CA GLU A 41 -18.39 -19.88 1.78
C GLU A 41 -19.91 -20.00 1.87
N ARG A 42 -20.52 -19.35 2.84
CA ARG A 42 -21.99 -19.33 2.98
C ARG A 42 -22.67 -18.59 1.82
N LYS A 43 -22.08 -17.46 1.37
CA LYS A 43 -22.64 -16.63 0.29
C LYS A 43 -22.41 -17.22 -1.10
N PHE A 44 -21.34 -17.98 -1.27
CA PHE A 44 -20.87 -18.55 -2.53
C PHE A 44 -20.73 -20.10 -2.44
N SER A 45 -21.68 -20.76 -1.80
CA SER A 45 -21.62 -22.19 -1.46
C SER A 45 -21.41 -23.15 -2.64
N ASN A 46 -21.74 -22.71 -3.85
CA ASN A 46 -21.55 -23.48 -5.09
C ASN A 46 -20.29 -23.07 -5.87
N LYS A 47 -19.41 -22.25 -5.27
CA LYS A 47 -18.18 -21.78 -5.90
C LYS A 47 -16.96 -22.44 -5.25
N LYS A 48 -15.93 -22.62 -6.06
CA LYS A 48 -14.65 -23.14 -5.60
C LYS A 48 -13.82 -22.01 -5.01
N ILE A 49 -13.46 -22.10 -3.75
CA ILE A 49 -12.78 -21.07 -2.98
C ILE A 49 -11.39 -21.56 -2.61
N GLY A 50 -10.36 -20.76 -2.95
CA GLY A 50 -9.00 -20.92 -2.48
C GLY A 50 -8.71 -19.93 -1.35
N ILE A 51 -7.83 -20.31 -0.42
CA ILE A 51 -7.44 -19.45 0.70
C ILE A 51 -5.91 -19.33 0.73
N ILE A 52 -5.40 -18.10 0.88
CA ILE A 52 -3.98 -17.80 1.08
C ILE A 52 -3.81 -16.95 2.34
N HIS A 53 -2.89 -17.33 3.20
CA HIS A 53 -2.55 -16.57 4.39
C HIS A 53 -1.04 -16.59 4.70
N GLY A 54 -0.59 -15.70 5.56
CA GLY A 54 0.83 -15.48 5.86
C GLY A 54 1.58 -16.71 6.37
N LYS A 55 0.90 -17.63 7.07
CA LYS A 55 1.51 -18.85 7.66
C LYS A 55 1.77 -19.99 6.67
N MET A 56 1.22 -19.92 5.47
CA MET A 56 1.48 -20.92 4.43
C MET A 56 2.92 -20.82 3.95
N LYS A 57 3.53 -21.97 3.67
CA LYS A 57 4.84 -22.03 3.03
C LYS A 57 4.76 -21.47 1.60
N ALA A 58 5.86 -20.94 1.07
CA ALA A 58 5.90 -20.37 -0.26
C ALA A 58 5.31 -21.31 -1.33
N LYS A 59 5.72 -22.57 -1.32
CA LYS A 59 5.22 -23.58 -2.26
C LYS A 59 3.70 -23.80 -2.18
N GLU A 60 3.12 -23.77 -1.00
CA GLU A 60 1.66 -23.90 -0.81
C GLU A 60 0.93 -22.67 -1.38
N LYS A 61 1.48 -21.47 -1.18
CA LYS A 61 0.95 -20.23 -1.76
C LYS A 61 1.00 -20.28 -3.29
N ASP A 62 2.12 -20.72 -3.85
CA ASP A 62 2.31 -20.85 -5.30
C ASP A 62 1.33 -21.85 -5.91
N ASP A 63 1.10 -23.00 -5.25
CA ASP A 63 0.14 -24.01 -5.69
C ASP A 63 -1.28 -23.46 -5.72
N VAL A 64 -1.71 -22.74 -4.67
CA VAL A 64 -3.04 -22.12 -4.62
C VAL A 64 -3.20 -21.05 -5.68
N MET A 65 -2.17 -20.20 -5.87
CA MET A 65 -2.19 -19.18 -6.92
C MET A 65 -2.24 -19.78 -8.31
N LEU A 66 -1.50 -20.87 -8.56
CA LEU A 66 -1.52 -21.57 -9.84
C LEU A 66 -2.92 -22.15 -10.13
N LYS A 67 -3.55 -22.79 -9.14
CA LYS A 67 -4.92 -23.28 -9.24
C LYS A 67 -5.92 -22.15 -9.52
N PHE A 68 -5.76 -21.01 -8.87
CA PHE A 68 -6.59 -19.84 -9.13
C PHE A 68 -6.37 -19.31 -10.56
N LYS A 69 -5.14 -19.20 -11.03
CA LYS A 69 -4.83 -18.81 -12.41
C LYS A 69 -5.43 -19.78 -13.43
N ASN A 70 -5.41 -21.07 -13.15
CA ASN A 70 -5.97 -22.12 -14.00
C ASN A 70 -7.50 -22.24 -13.91
N LYS A 71 -8.17 -21.33 -13.19
CA LYS A 71 -9.62 -21.33 -12.95
C LYS A 71 -10.15 -22.57 -12.22
N GLU A 72 -9.30 -23.22 -11.43
CA GLU A 72 -9.74 -24.28 -10.53
C GLU A 72 -10.45 -23.70 -9.29
N TYR A 73 -10.15 -22.43 -8.96
CA TYR A 73 -10.86 -21.62 -7.98
C TYR A 73 -11.54 -20.44 -8.66
N ASP A 74 -12.78 -20.17 -8.27
CA ASP A 74 -13.58 -19.02 -8.71
C ASP A 74 -13.27 -17.79 -7.86
N ILE A 75 -12.95 -18.01 -6.59
CA ILE A 75 -12.73 -16.99 -5.56
C ILE A 75 -11.43 -17.31 -4.84
N LEU A 76 -10.63 -16.27 -4.57
CA LEU A 76 -9.44 -16.36 -3.74
C LEU A 76 -9.59 -15.43 -2.53
N ILE A 77 -9.57 -16.02 -1.33
CA ILE A 77 -9.54 -15.27 -0.08
C ILE A 77 -8.08 -15.16 0.37
N ALA A 78 -7.63 -13.96 0.70
CA ALA A 78 -6.25 -13.75 1.12
C ALA A 78 -6.12 -12.75 2.26
N THR A 79 -5.06 -12.89 3.05
CA THR A 79 -4.56 -11.79 3.87
C THR A 79 -3.75 -10.82 3.00
N THR A 80 -3.28 -9.72 3.56
CA THR A 80 -2.52 -8.64 2.90
C THR A 80 -1.35 -9.11 2.02
N VAL A 81 -0.93 -10.37 2.13
CA VAL A 81 0.24 -10.93 1.44
C VAL A 81 -0.15 -11.49 0.06
N ILE A 82 -0.83 -10.71 -0.78
CA ILE A 82 -0.91 -11.04 -2.22
C ILE A 82 0.30 -10.37 -2.93
N GLU A 83 1.49 -10.63 -2.44
CA GLU A 83 2.73 -10.20 -3.08
C GLU A 83 3.17 -11.14 -4.22
N VAL A 84 2.44 -12.23 -4.44
CA VAL A 84 2.79 -13.20 -5.47
C VAL A 84 2.56 -12.58 -6.84
N GLY A 85 3.65 -12.36 -7.59
CA GLY A 85 3.71 -11.71 -8.90
C GLY A 85 3.02 -12.47 -10.04
N ILE A 86 2.05 -13.34 -9.74
CA ILE A 86 1.29 -14.09 -10.74
C ILE A 86 0.15 -13.22 -11.26
N ASP A 87 0.17 -12.98 -12.55
CA ASP A 87 -0.90 -12.28 -13.25
C ASP A 87 -2.09 -13.21 -13.52
N VAL A 88 -3.30 -12.76 -13.16
CA VAL A 88 -4.56 -13.51 -13.35
C VAL A 88 -5.55 -12.65 -14.14
N PRO A 89 -5.49 -12.65 -15.49
CA PRO A 89 -6.32 -11.78 -16.33
C PRO A 89 -7.83 -11.99 -16.16
N ALA A 90 -8.27 -13.17 -15.71
CA ALA A 90 -9.67 -13.47 -15.45
C ALA A 90 -10.18 -12.84 -14.13
N SER A 91 -9.28 -12.36 -13.27
CA SER A 91 -9.65 -11.71 -12.02
C SER A 91 -10.02 -10.26 -12.28
N THR A 92 -11.32 -9.99 -12.20
CA THR A 92 -11.89 -8.65 -12.47
C THR A 92 -12.50 -8.01 -11.23
N ILE A 93 -12.51 -8.71 -10.10
CA ILE A 93 -13.15 -8.24 -8.89
C ILE A 93 -12.15 -8.31 -7.73
N MET A 94 -11.97 -7.17 -7.07
CA MET A 94 -11.23 -7.03 -5.83
C MET A 94 -12.19 -6.55 -4.74
N THR A 95 -12.23 -7.23 -3.61
CA THR A 95 -13.00 -6.82 -2.43
C THR A 95 -12.06 -6.76 -1.24
N ILE A 96 -11.92 -5.59 -0.63
CA ILE A 96 -11.01 -5.35 0.49
C ILE A 96 -11.84 -5.04 1.74
N TYR A 97 -11.78 -5.94 2.72
CA TYR A 97 -12.44 -5.76 4.02
C TYR A 97 -11.62 -4.87 4.94
N ASN A 98 -12.31 -4.09 5.76
CA ASN A 98 -11.69 -3.13 6.66
C ASN A 98 -10.66 -2.25 5.94
N ALA A 99 -11.05 -1.71 4.80
CA ALA A 99 -10.19 -0.92 3.92
C ALA A 99 -9.56 0.28 4.64
N GLU A 100 -10.20 0.78 5.70
CA GLU A 100 -9.70 1.84 6.57
C GLU A 100 -8.38 1.49 7.28
N ARG A 101 -8.03 0.21 7.37
CA ARG A 101 -6.79 -0.27 8.00
C ARG A 101 -5.60 -0.32 7.05
N PHE A 102 -5.84 -0.12 5.76
CA PHE A 102 -4.79 -0.14 4.75
C PHE A 102 -4.28 1.26 4.46
N GLY A 103 -2.99 1.39 4.21
CA GLY A 103 -2.42 2.60 3.63
C GLY A 103 -2.79 2.74 2.14
N LEU A 104 -2.72 3.96 1.62
CA LEU A 104 -3.04 4.24 0.20
C LEU A 104 -2.20 3.41 -0.76
N SER A 105 -0.90 3.27 -0.50
CA SER A 105 -0.01 2.45 -1.32
C SER A 105 -0.45 1.00 -1.39
N ALA A 106 -0.86 0.39 -0.25
CA ALA A 106 -1.34 -0.98 -0.21
C ALA A 106 -2.68 -1.14 -0.96
N LEU A 107 -3.63 -0.21 -0.77
CA LEU A 107 -4.90 -0.21 -1.51
C LEU A 107 -4.66 -0.09 -3.01
N HIS A 108 -3.75 0.78 -3.45
CA HIS A 108 -3.39 0.94 -4.85
C HIS A 108 -2.78 -0.33 -5.44
N GLN A 109 -1.86 -0.97 -4.74
CA GLN A 109 -1.25 -2.24 -5.16
C GLN A 109 -2.30 -3.36 -5.27
N LEU A 110 -3.22 -3.47 -4.30
CA LEU A 110 -4.30 -4.45 -4.33
C LEU A 110 -5.26 -4.18 -5.50
N ARG A 111 -5.68 -2.93 -5.72
CA ARG A 111 -6.50 -2.53 -6.87
C ARG A 111 -5.82 -2.90 -8.18
N GLY A 112 -4.51 -2.69 -8.30
CA GLY A 112 -3.72 -3.04 -9.48
C GLY A 112 -3.57 -4.55 -9.75
N ARG A 113 -4.08 -5.42 -8.86
CA ARG A 113 -4.12 -6.88 -9.11
C ARG A 113 -5.28 -7.32 -9.98
N VAL A 114 -6.26 -6.46 -10.18
CA VAL A 114 -7.37 -6.69 -11.12
C VAL A 114 -7.30 -5.67 -12.26
N GLY A 115 -8.02 -5.91 -13.35
CA GLY A 115 -8.03 -4.98 -14.48
C GLY A 115 -6.88 -5.15 -15.48
N ARG A 116 -6.18 -6.27 -15.44
CA ARG A 116 -5.05 -6.56 -16.36
C ARG A 116 -5.47 -7.18 -17.69
N GLY A 117 -6.76 -7.39 -17.85
CA GLY A 117 -7.35 -7.89 -19.10
C GLY A 117 -8.20 -6.80 -19.79
N SER A 118 -8.92 -7.20 -20.85
CA SER A 118 -9.82 -6.31 -21.59
C SER A 118 -11.19 -6.11 -20.94
N LYS A 119 -11.48 -6.84 -19.84
CA LYS A 119 -12.76 -6.78 -19.16
C LYS A 119 -12.80 -5.67 -18.12
N GLN A 120 -13.97 -5.04 -17.96
CA GLN A 120 -14.21 -4.08 -16.89
C GLN A 120 -13.97 -4.73 -15.51
N SER A 121 -13.18 -4.08 -14.67
CA SER A 121 -12.87 -4.53 -13.32
C SER A 121 -13.49 -3.63 -12.26
N TYR A 122 -13.65 -4.17 -11.07
CA TYR A 122 -14.33 -3.53 -9.96
C TYR A 122 -13.53 -3.74 -8.67
N CYS A 123 -13.33 -2.67 -7.91
CA CYS A 123 -12.70 -2.72 -6.60
C CYS A 123 -13.70 -2.22 -5.55
N PHE A 124 -14.06 -3.08 -4.59
CA PHE A 124 -14.94 -2.76 -3.48
C PHE A 124 -14.11 -2.55 -2.21
N LEU A 125 -14.19 -1.36 -1.65
CA LEU A 125 -13.56 -1.00 -0.38
C LEU A 125 -14.63 -1.04 0.71
N ILE A 126 -14.54 -2.02 1.62
CA ILE A 126 -15.49 -2.19 2.73
C ILE A 126 -14.85 -1.64 3.99
N SER A 127 -15.51 -0.66 4.61
CA SER A 127 -15.09 -0.02 5.86
C SER A 127 -16.16 -0.15 6.92
N ASN A 128 -15.77 -0.52 8.14
CA ASN A 128 -16.68 -0.65 9.29
C ASN A 128 -16.54 0.52 10.28
N SER A 129 -15.44 1.25 10.22
CA SER A 129 -15.17 2.40 11.07
C SER A 129 -14.49 3.49 10.25
N ILE A 130 -15.10 4.64 10.15
CA ILE A 130 -14.60 5.74 9.31
C ILE A 130 -14.16 6.87 10.24
N THR A 131 -12.83 7.03 10.39
CA THR A 131 -12.21 8.25 10.88
C THR A 131 -12.07 9.24 9.73
N GLU A 132 -11.88 10.53 10.02
CA GLU A 132 -11.72 11.54 8.96
C GLU A 132 -10.53 11.19 8.03
N ASN A 133 -9.40 10.77 8.60
CA ASN A 133 -8.23 10.33 7.82
C ASN A 133 -8.52 9.10 6.94
N SER A 134 -9.30 8.13 7.45
CA SER A 134 -9.64 6.95 6.64
C SER A 134 -10.61 7.31 5.53
N LYS A 135 -11.55 8.23 5.79
CA LYS A 135 -12.48 8.75 4.78
C LYS A 135 -11.73 9.44 3.64
N GLN A 136 -10.79 10.32 3.97
CA GLN A 136 -9.95 10.98 2.96
C GLN A 136 -9.18 9.97 2.11
N ARG A 137 -8.55 8.96 2.72
CA ARG A 137 -7.85 7.90 1.98
C ARG A 137 -8.76 7.13 1.04
N LEU A 138 -9.94 6.76 1.49
CA LEU A 138 -10.90 6.02 0.67
C LEU A 138 -11.43 6.87 -0.48
N SER A 139 -11.72 8.18 -0.25
CA SER A 139 -12.10 9.12 -1.32
C SER A 139 -11.02 9.24 -2.40
N ILE A 140 -9.75 9.35 -2.02
CA ILE A 140 -8.64 9.42 -2.98
C ILE A 140 -8.61 8.16 -3.88
N MET A 141 -8.86 6.98 -3.30
CA MET A 141 -8.92 5.74 -4.06
C MET A 141 -10.09 5.69 -5.04
N GLU A 142 -11.20 6.39 -4.76
CA GLU A 142 -12.35 6.51 -5.68
C GLU A 142 -12.11 7.54 -6.79
N GLU A 143 -11.41 8.65 -6.46
CA GLU A 143 -11.23 9.80 -7.35
C GLU A 143 -10.18 9.59 -8.43
N THR A 144 -9.15 8.76 -8.17
CA THR A 144 -8.03 8.63 -9.10
C THR A 144 -7.49 7.21 -9.21
N GLU A 145 -7.02 6.89 -10.42
CA GLU A 145 -6.23 5.68 -10.71
C GLU A 145 -4.74 5.99 -10.87
N ASP A 146 -4.37 7.27 -10.90
CA ASP A 146 -2.98 7.71 -11.06
C ASP A 146 -2.16 7.42 -9.80
N GLY A 147 -1.19 6.51 -9.95
CA GLY A 147 -0.30 6.08 -8.86
C GLY A 147 0.58 7.21 -8.31
N PHE A 148 0.96 8.20 -9.15
CA PHE A 148 1.74 9.35 -8.70
C PHE A 148 0.89 10.27 -7.81
N ARG A 149 -0.35 10.55 -8.21
CA ARG A 149 -1.29 11.32 -7.40
C ARG A 149 -1.59 10.62 -6.08
N ILE A 150 -1.78 9.30 -6.10
CA ILE A 150 -2.00 8.50 -4.88
C ILE A 150 -0.79 8.57 -3.94
N ALA A 151 0.43 8.50 -4.47
CA ALA A 151 1.66 8.60 -3.68
C ALA A 151 1.83 10.02 -3.07
N GLU A 152 1.51 11.06 -3.82
CA GLU A 152 1.53 12.44 -3.34
C GLU A 152 0.52 12.66 -2.20
N GLU A 153 -0.71 12.17 -2.36
CA GLU A 153 -1.74 12.25 -1.33
C GLU A 153 -1.40 11.38 -0.10
N ASP A 154 -0.79 10.19 -0.28
CA ASP A 154 -0.31 9.37 0.83
C ASP A 154 0.76 10.11 1.64
N LEU A 155 1.65 10.82 0.96
CA LEU A 155 2.65 11.66 1.60
C LEU A 155 2.03 12.82 2.39
N LYS A 156 1.04 13.53 1.83
CA LYS A 156 0.30 14.61 2.52
C LYS A 156 -0.42 14.11 3.77
N LEU A 157 -1.10 12.96 3.67
CA LEU A 157 -1.82 12.37 4.80
C LEU A 157 -0.90 11.88 5.91
N ARG A 158 0.29 11.39 5.58
CA ARG A 158 1.33 11.01 6.55
C ARG A 158 1.93 12.22 7.26
N ASN A 159 2.09 13.34 6.54
CA ASN A 159 2.64 14.57 7.14
C ASN A 159 1.74 15.20 8.20
N SER A 160 0.44 14.97 8.16
CA SER A 160 -0.45 15.45 9.23
C SER A 160 -0.30 14.71 10.57
N GLY A 161 0.47 13.60 10.63
CA GLY A 161 0.62 12.82 11.86
C GLY A 161 1.94 12.07 12.09
N GLU A 162 2.64 11.58 11.07
CA GLU A 162 3.64 10.52 11.23
C GLU A 162 4.97 10.67 10.49
N ILE A 163 5.22 11.72 9.72
CA ILE A 163 6.60 12.02 9.25
C ILE A 163 7.52 12.33 10.44
N PHE A 164 6.97 12.43 11.61
CA PHE A 164 7.70 12.56 12.87
C PHE A 164 8.36 11.26 13.39
N GLY A 165 8.31 10.15 12.67
CA GLY A 165 9.35 9.11 12.80
C GLY A 165 10.74 9.64 12.44
N LEU A 166 10.83 10.67 11.61
CA LEU A 166 12.04 11.46 11.37
C LEU A 166 12.39 12.39 12.55
N ARG A 167 11.54 12.56 13.57
CA ARG A 167 11.89 13.26 14.82
C ARG A 167 12.98 12.55 15.60
N GLN A 168 13.17 11.25 15.42
CA GLN A 168 14.28 10.52 16.05
C GLN A 168 15.59 10.58 15.25
N SER A 169 15.58 11.08 14.00
CA SER A 169 16.78 11.14 13.16
C SER A 169 17.20 12.55 12.74
N GLY A 170 16.92 13.58 13.53
CA GLY A 170 17.53 14.91 13.36
C GLY A 170 17.05 15.77 12.19
N PHE A 171 16.10 15.31 11.35
CA PHE A 171 15.56 16.09 10.23
C PHE A 171 14.48 17.12 10.62
N SER A 172 14.19 17.29 11.91
CA SER A 172 13.15 18.23 12.41
C SER A 172 13.57 19.71 12.38
N ASP A 173 14.76 20.04 11.92
CA ASP A 173 15.30 21.40 11.94
C ASP A 173 15.18 22.17 10.62
N LEU A 174 14.45 21.64 9.64
CA LEU A 174 14.07 22.44 8.47
C LEU A 174 12.91 23.37 8.84
N LYS A 175 13.22 24.42 9.60
CA LYS A 175 12.25 25.40 10.12
C LYS A 175 11.49 26.16 9.04
N PHE A 176 11.95 26.13 7.79
CA PHE A 176 11.49 27.02 6.71
C PHE A 176 11.12 26.27 5.42
N ILE A 177 11.26 24.95 5.35
CA ILE A 177 10.99 24.17 4.14
C ILE A 177 9.97 23.09 4.47
N ASP A 178 8.84 23.13 3.75
CA ASP A 178 7.88 22.04 3.71
C ASP A 178 8.29 21.07 2.60
N ILE A 179 8.69 19.86 2.98
CA ILE A 179 9.20 18.82 2.06
C ILE A 179 8.18 18.50 0.95
N ILE A 180 6.89 18.74 1.19
CA ILE A 180 5.82 18.45 0.25
C ILE A 180 5.53 19.61 -0.69
N TYR A 181 5.38 20.80 -0.12
CA TYR A 181 5.03 21.97 -0.90
C TYR A 181 6.22 22.59 -1.61
N ASP A 182 7.43 22.40 -1.05
CA ASP A 182 8.67 22.98 -1.54
C ASP A 182 9.54 22.03 -2.38
N VAL A 183 8.97 20.94 -2.94
CA VAL A 183 9.71 19.96 -3.76
C VAL A 183 10.53 20.62 -4.87
N LYS A 184 9.98 21.65 -5.53
CA LYS A 184 10.70 22.40 -6.58
C LYS A 184 11.89 23.15 -6.00
N THR A 185 11.73 23.80 -4.86
CA THR A 185 12.77 24.54 -4.15
C THR A 185 13.86 23.59 -3.65
N ILE A 186 13.48 22.45 -3.08
CA ILE A 186 14.41 21.41 -2.62
C ILE A 186 15.26 20.88 -3.78
N LYS A 187 14.63 20.62 -4.93
CA LYS A 187 15.34 20.15 -6.13
C LYS A 187 16.32 21.22 -6.63
N LEU A 188 15.89 22.47 -6.72
CA LEU A 188 16.73 23.60 -7.13
C LEU A 188 17.94 23.76 -6.19
N VAL A 189 17.71 23.76 -4.87
CA VAL A 189 18.77 23.87 -3.87
C VAL A 189 19.75 22.70 -3.98
N ARG A 190 19.24 21.46 -4.14
CA ARG A 190 20.10 20.31 -4.33
C ARG A 190 20.99 20.43 -5.58
N ASP A 191 20.41 20.85 -6.68
CA ASP A 191 21.13 20.96 -7.94
C ASP A 191 22.19 22.08 -7.86
N GLU A 192 21.90 23.18 -7.20
CA GLU A 192 22.87 24.26 -6.93
C GLU A 192 23.98 23.79 -5.95
N CYS A 193 23.64 23.03 -4.91
CA CYS A 193 24.65 22.45 -4.02
C CYS A 193 25.61 21.49 -4.75
N ILE A 194 25.05 20.63 -5.64
CA ILE A 194 25.88 19.72 -6.45
C ILE A 194 26.81 20.51 -7.39
N LYS A 195 26.32 21.57 -7.99
CA LYS A 195 27.11 22.45 -8.86
C LYS A 195 28.23 23.12 -8.06
N TYR A 196 27.91 23.74 -6.94
CA TYR A 196 28.87 24.35 -6.04
C TYR A 196 30.01 23.39 -5.64
N LEU A 197 29.65 22.17 -5.19
CA LEU A 197 30.63 21.18 -4.79
C LEU A 197 31.52 20.73 -5.97
N LYS A 198 30.97 20.64 -7.18
CA LYS A 198 31.78 20.32 -8.38
C LYS A 198 32.77 21.44 -8.72
N GLU A 199 32.34 22.70 -8.66
CA GLU A 199 33.18 23.88 -8.93
C GLU A 199 34.29 24.02 -7.91
N HIS A 200 34.05 23.69 -6.65
CA HIS A 200 34.99 23.78 -5.52
C HIS A 200 35.65 22.46 -5.14
N LYS A 201 35.69 21.46 -6.06
CA LYS A 201 36.35 20.15 -5.88
C LYS A 201 35.90 19.38 -4.60
N GLY A 202 34.67 19.60 -4.17
CA GLY A 202 34.09 18.96 -2.99
C GLY A 202 34.36 19.71 -1.68
N GLU A 203 35.03 20.87 -1.72
CA GLU A 203 35.33 21.65 -0.53
C GLU A 203 34.26 22.74 -0.30
N ILE A 204 33.97 23.01 0.95
CA ILE A 204 33.08 24.10 1.38
C ILE A 204 33.97 25.25 1.85
N GLU A 205 34.08 26.29 1.02
CA GLU A 205 34.93 27.44 1.31
C GLU A 205 34.36 28.34 2.41
N ASN A 206 33.03 28.40 2.54
CA ASN A 206 32.39 29.21 3.57
C ASN A 206 32.53 28.54 4.96
N ILE A 207 33.37 29.14 5.80
CA ILE A 207 33.71 28.63 7.13
C ILE A 207 32.48 28.49 8.03
N TYR A 208 31.51 29.40 7.95
CA TYR A 208 30.29 29.35 8.76
C TYR A 208 29.38 28.21 8.30
N LEU A 209 29.19 28.04 6.99
CA LEU A 209 28.42 26.93 6.44
C LEU A 209 29.06 25.58 6.78
N LYS A 210 30.39 25.49 6.68
CA LYS A 210 31.15 24.30 7.06
C LYS A 210 30.94 23.95 8.52
N TYR A 211 31.05 24.92 9.41
CA TYR A 211 30.84 24.77 10.84
C TYR A 211 29.41 24.30 11.17
N ASP A 212 28.38 24.92 10.55
CA ASP A 212 26.98 24.56 10.77
C ASP A 212 26.68 23.13 10.30
N ILE A 213 27.26 22.71 9.18
CA ILE A 213 27.16 21.34 8.66
C ILE A 213 27.86 20.36 9.62
N GLU A 214 29.08 20.64 10.04
CA GLU A 214 29.84 19.78 10.97
C GLU A 214 29.12 19.62 12.31
N GLN A 215 28.54 20.68 12.87
CA GLN A 215 27.76 20.62 14.10
C GLN A 215 26.50 19.75 13.94
N LYS A 216 25.75 19.92 12.85
CA LYS A 216 24.53 19.14 12.61
C LYS A 216 24.77 17.67 12.30
N PHE A 217 25.89 17.33 11.70
CA PHE A 217 26.22 15.93 11.35
C PHE A 217 27.07 15.21 12.40
N SER A 218 27.74 15.93 13.32
CA SER A 218 28.43 15.30 14.45
C SER A 218 27.47 14.55 15.37
N ASP A 219 26.26 15.07 15.57
CA ASP A 219 25.22 14.46 16.40
C ASP A 219 24.65 13.16 15.78
N ILE A 220 24.72 13.02 14.44
CA ILE A 220 24.27 11.83 13.72
C ILE A 220 25.29 10.68 13.82
N GLN A 221 26.58 10.98 13.88
CA GLN A 221 27.64 9.96 14.02
C GLN A 221 27.79 9.42 15.45
N ALA A 222 27.33 10.17 16.45
CA ALA A 222 27.39 9.75 17.87
C ALA A 222 26.21 8.84 18.29
N GLY A 223 25.25 8.61 17.44
CA GLY A 223 24.04 7.83 17.71
C GLY A 223 24.00 6.41 17.10
N ASN A 224 25.13 5.88 16.61
CA ASN A 224 25.27 4.50 16.13
C ASN A 224 26.08 3.64 17.08
#